data_533870c6addc4958fb6121ea71eadaed
#
_entry.id   533870c6addc4958fb6121ea71eadaed
#
_cell.length_a   1.000
_cell.length_b   1.000
_cell.length_c   1.000
_cell.angle_alpha   90.00
_cell.angle_beta   90.00
_cell.angle_gamma   90.00
#
_symmetry.space_group_name_H-M   'P 1'
#
loop_
_entity.id
_entity.type
_entity.pdbx_description
1 polymer ?
#
loop_
_entity_poly.entity_id
_entity_poly.type
_entity_poly.pdbx_seq_one_letter_code
_entity_poly.pdbx_strand_id
1 'polypeptide(L)'
;MRRPRRTRPGPEVTTPRVSTVELRVLDGPNLYYPRPAIKLTLEIPGWMRASEATVREVAERLSMPPSLSPGAPGSEQRRRATARIGAQLTRRIAVASGVRRLAVRGRPGPAPDRIVIAFPWRRRAAAEALAAETAGAMGDLLRRSPARLIAEAGARLASVDPGPEPTVTDPSIPVIQVTGTNGKTTTVRLLAHLVRTAGRSVAFSLSLIHI
;
A
#
# COMPACT_ATOMS: atom_id res chain seq x y z
N MET A 1 -20.39 59.87 3.10
CA MET A 1 -19.75 58.80 2.33
C MET A 1 -19.19 57.75 3.29
N ARG A 2 -19.86 56.60 3.48
CA ARG A 2 -19.37 55.49 4.32
C ARG A 2 -18.55 54.54 3.42
N ARG A 3 -17.27 54.29 3.79
CA ARG A 3 -16.41 53.30 3.11
C ARG A 3 -16.96 51.87 3.38
N PRO A 4 -17.03 50.99 2.36
CA PRO A 4 -17.41 49.60 2.59
C PRO A 4 -16.33 48.87 3.42
N ARG A 5 -16.78 48.13 4.46
CA ARG A 5 -15.95 47.22 5.24
C ARG A 5 -15.44 46.10 4.33
N ARG A 6 -14.13 46.00 4.18
CA ARG A 6 -13.50 44.79 3.60
C ARG A 6 -13.74 43.62 4.54
N THR A 7 -14.56 42.69 4.12
CA THR A 7 -14.67 41.37 4.75
C THR A 7 -13.35 40.65 4.60
N ARG A 8 -12.69 40.32 5.72
CA ARG A 8 -11.55 39.44 5.74
C ARG A 8 -11.98 38.07 5.21
N PRO A 9 -11.23 37.44 4.26
CA PRO A 9 -11.48 36.05 3.91
C PRO A 9 -11.31 35.20 5.18
N GLY A 10 -12.31 34.38 5.47
CA GLY A 10 -12.25 33.41 6.56
C GLY A 10 -11.09 32.44 6.35
N PRO A 11 -10.60 31.76 7.40
CA PRO A 11 -9.52 30.80 7.26
C PRO A 11 -9.90 29.75 6.23
N GLU A 12 -9.08 29.63 5.20
CA GLU A 12 -9.21 28.60 4.20
C GLU A 12 -9.12 27.25 4.91
N VAL A 13 -10.22 26.52 5.01
CA VAL A 13 -10.28 25.19 5.60
C VAL A 13 -9.52 24.26 4.64
N THR A 14 -8.21 24.22 4.80
CA THR A 14 -7.35 23.30 4.07
C THR A 14 -7.77 21.88 4.43
N THR A 15 -8.50 21.23 3.54
CA THR A 15 -8.86 19.82 3.72
C THR A 15 -7.57 19.02 3.87
N PRO A 16 -7.34 18.31 4.97
CA PRO A 16 -6.11 17.54 5.17
C PRO A 16 -5.90 16.58 4.01
N ARG A 17 -4.73 16.69 3.39
CA ARG A 17 -4.34 15.85 2.24
C ARG A 17 -3.98 14.45 2.73
N VAL A 18 -4.07 13.48 1.82
CA VAL A 18 -3.49 12.16 2.04
C VAL A 18 -1.98 12.30 2.27
N SER A 19 -1.46 11.63 3.28
CA SER A 19 -0.03 11.60 3.58
C SER A 19 0.47 10.16 3.68
N THR A 20 1.72 9.95 3.28
CA THR A 20 2.40 8.66 3.47
C THR A 20 2.94 8.61 4.89
N VAL A 21 2.40 7.68 5.69
CA VAL A 21 2.85 7.43 7.06
C VAL A 21 4.07 6.50 7.05
N GLU A 22 4.03 5.48 6.18
CA GLU A 22 5.08 4.47 6.12
C GLU A 22 5.12 3.84 4.72
N LEU A 23 6.32 3.70 4.20
CA LEU A 23 6.63 2.87 3.04
C LEU A 23 7.65 1.82 3.48
N ARG A 24 7.24 0.56 3.49
CA ARG A 24 8.15 -0.57 3.75
C ARG A 24 8.38 -1.40 2.51
N VAL A 25 9.64 -1.64 2.22
CA VAL A 25 10.08 -2.66 1.28
C VAL A 25 10.31 -3.94 2.06
N LEU A 26 9.58 -4.99 1.71
CA LEU A 26 9.67 -6.31 2.32
C LEU A 26 10.38 -7.23 1.33
N ASP A 27 11.60 -7.65 1.66
CA ASP A 27 12.50 -8.35 0.73
C ASP A 27 12.24 -9.86 0.64
N GLY A 28 11.35 -10.39 1.47
CA GLY A 28 11.03 -11.83 1.51
C GLY A 28 9.55 -12.11 1.73
N PRO A 29 9.18 -13.37 2.01
CA PRO A 29 7.83 -13.75 2.41
C PRO A 29 7.34 -12.94 3.59
N ASN A 30 6.09 -12.50 3.53
CA ASN A 30 5.54 -11.57 4.51
C ASN A 30 4.03 -11.83 4.71
N LEU A 31 3.40 -11.05 5.60
CA LEU A 31 1.97 -11.19 5.92
C LEU A 31 1.04 -11.07 4.70
N TYR A 32 1.48 -10.37 3.66
CA TYR A 32 0.67 -10.08 2.48
C TYR A 32 0.90 -11.07 1.34
N TYR A 33 2.18 -11.49 1.14
CA TYR A 33 2.60 -12.29 -0.01
C TYR A 33 3.74 -13.25 0.36
N PRO A 34 3.80 -14.44 -0.28
CA PRO A 34 4.92 -15.38 -0.13
C PRO A 34 6.18 -14.94 -0.89
N ARG A 35 6.30 -13.68 -1.26
CA ARG A 35 7.39 -13.08 -2.06
C ARG A 35 7.57 -11.61 -1.67
N PRO A 36 8.66 -10.95 -2.13
CA PRO A 36 8.89 -9.54 -1.86
C PRO A 36 7.68 -8.66 -2.15
N ALA A 37 7.41 -7.70 -1.29
CA ALA A 37 6.25 -6.82 -1.41
C ALA A 37 6.54 -5.40 -0.90
N ILE A 38 5.77 -4.44 -1.39
CA ILE A 38 5.62 -3.12 -0.80
C ILE A 38 4.46 -3.16 0.19
N LYS A 39 4.65 -2.51 1.33
CA LYS A 39 3.59 -2.11 2.26
C LYS A 39 3.57 -0.59 2.33
N LEU A 40 2.53 0.02 1.78
CA LEU A 40 2.27 1.46 1.82
C LEU A 40 1.17 1.73 2.84
N THR A 41 1.47 2.53 3.86
CA THR A 41 0.49 3.01 4.85
C THR A 41 0.19 4.48 4.59
N LEU A 42 -1.07 4.80 4.34
CA LEU A 42 -1.55 6.14 4.07
C LEU A 42 -2.48 6.62 5.18
N GLU A 43 -2.33 7.86 5.57
CA GLU A 43 -3.30 8.61 6.36
C GLU A 43 -4.27 9.32 5.41
N ILE A 44 -5.59 9.15 5.62
CA ILE A 44 -6.63 9.49 4.67
C ILE A 44 -7.77 10.35 5.27
N PRO A 45 -7.46 11.42 6.04
CA PRO A 45 -8.48 12.15 6.77
C PRO A 45 -9.54 12.79 5.88
N GLY A 46 -9.18 13.22 4.66
CA GLY A 46 -10.12 13.75 3.68
C GLY A 46 -11.15 12.72 3.22
N TRP A 47 -10.74 11.48 3.00
CA TRP A 47 -11.60 10.37 2.64
C TRP A 47 -12.57 9.98 3.74
N MET A 48 -12.12 10.04 5.00
CA MET A 48 -12.95 9.72 6.15
C MET A 48 -14.07 10.73 6.36
N ARG A 49 -13.91 11.97 5.86
CA ARG A 49 -14.92 13.05 5.96
C ARG A 49 -15.75 13.25 4.69
N ALA A 50 -15.31 12.72 3.55
CA ALA A 50 -16.02 12.87 2.30
C ALA A 50 -17.45 12.32 2.36
N SER A 51 -18.38 12.91 1.61
CA SER A 51 -19.76 12.43 1.52
C SER A 51 -19.82 11.03 0.91
N GLU A 52 -20.88 10.27 1.20
CA GLU A 52 -21.09 8.96 0.57
C GLU A 52 -21.22 9.09 -0.95
N ALA A 53 -21.89 10.12 -1.42
CA ALA A 53 -22.06 10.40 -2.84
C ALA A 53 -20.72 10.58 -3.54
N THR A 54 -19.82 11.41 -2.96
CA THR A 54 -18.48 11.64 -3.53
C THR A 54 -17.67 10.34 -3.62
N VAL A 55 -17.68 9.52 -2.57
CA VAL A 55 -16.90 8.27 -2.59
C VAL A 55 -17.51 7.24 -3.54
N ARG A 56 -18.84 7.22 -3.67
CA ARG A 56 -19.54 6.37 -4.63
C ARG A 56 -19.19 6.75 -6.06
N GLU A 57 -19.24 8.04 -6.38
CA GLU A 57 -18.87 8.55 -7.70
C GLU A 57 -17.43 8.16 -8.09
N VAL A 58 -16.48 8.30 -7.16
CA VAL A 58 -15.10 7.87 -7.40
C VAL A 58 -15.01 6.36 -7.62
N ALA A 59 -15.74 5.56 -6.83
CA ALA A 59 -15.76 4.10 -6.97
C ALA A 59 -16.31 3.68 -8.34
N GLU A 60 -17.40 4.28 -8.79
CA GLU A 60 -18.01 4.05 -10.11
C GLU A 60 -17.05 4.38 -11.25
N ARG A 61 -16.41 5.55 -11.19
CA ARG A 61 -15.41 5.98 -12.20
C ARG A 61 -14.16 5.08 -12.21
N LEU A 62 -13.86 4.41 -11.11
CA LEU A 62 -12.80 3.39 -11.04
C LEU A 62 -13.29 2.00 -11.45
N SER A 63 -14.53 1.85 -11.87
CA SER A 63 -15.16 0.56 -12.22
C SER A 63 -15.10 -0.44 -11.06
N MET A 64 -15.37 0.04 -9.85
CA MET A 64 -15.54 -0.82 -8.68
C MET A 64 -16.88 -1.57 -8.77
N PRO A 65 -16.97 -2.76 -8.14
CA PRO A 65 -18.25 -3.48 -8.12
C PRO A 65 -19.36 -2.65 -7.49
N PRO A 66 -20.61 -2.68 -8.02
CA PRO A 66 -21.76 -1.98 -7.45
C PRO A 66 -22.06 -2.35 -5.99
N SER A 67 -21.63 -3.53 -5.56
CA SER A 67 -21.73 -4.01 -4.17
C SER A 67 -20.78 -3.30 -3.21
N LEU A 68 -19.88 -2.44 -3.69
CA LEU A 68 -19.03 -1.65 -2.82
C LEU A 68 -19.86 -0.53 -2.16
N SER A 69 -20.22 -0.72 -0.90
CA SER A 69 -20.83 0.34 -0.11
C SER A 69 -19.76 1.32 0.40
N PRO A 70 -19.89 2.62 0.13
CA PRO A 70 -18.96 3.64 0.63
C PRO A 70 -18.88 3.73 2.15
N GLY A 71 -19.95 3.38 2.85
CA GLY A 71 -20.09 3.58 4.30
C GLY A 71 -20.24 5.05 4.73
N ALA A 72 -20.79 5.29 5.90
CA ALA A 72 -20.90 6.62 6.48
C ALA A 72 -19.52 7.25 6.75
N PRO A 73 -19.40 8.60 6.72
CA PRO A 73 -18.18 9.28 7.15
C PRO A 73 -17.70 8.79 8.52
N GLY A 74 -16.39 8.58 8.68
CA GLY A 74 -15.78 8.11 9.93
C GLY A 74 -15.93 6.63 10.23
N SER A 75 -16.77 5.88 9.49
CA SER A 75 -17.04 4.47 9.79
C SER A 75 -15.94 3.52 9.36
N GLU A 76 -15.87 2.35 9.99
CA GLU A 76 -15.00 1.25 9.57
C GLU A 76 -15.30 0.79 8.14
N GLN A 77 -16.57 0.83 7.74
CA GLN A 77 -16.97 0.49 6.39
C GLN A 77 -16.39 1.46 5.37
N ARG A 78 -16.37 2.79 5.68
CA ARG A 78 -15.70 3.82 4.88
C ARG A 78 -14.24 3.50 4.72
N ARG A 79 -13.55 3.14 5.79
CA ARG A 79 -12.13 2.80 5.77
C ARG A 79 -11.86 1.58 4.87
N ARG A 80 -12.69 0.54 4.98
CA ARG A 80 -12.62 -0.65 4.10
C ARG A 80 -12.85 -0.32 2.64
N ALA A 81 -13.85 0.51 2.34
CA ALA A 81 -14.14 0.96 0.99
C ALA A 81 -12.96 1.75 0.41
N THR A 82 -12.42 2.72 1.17
CA THR A 82 -11.27 3.52 0.74
C THR A 82 -10.03 2.67 0.51
N ALA A 83 -9.76 1.67 1.34
CA ALA A 83 -8.66 0.73 1.14
C ALA A 83 -8.82 -0.08 -0.16
N ARG A 84 -10.02 -0.52 -0.50
CA ARG A 84 -10.32 -1.20 -1.77
C ARG A 84 -10.16 -0.27 -2.97
N ILE A 85 -10.62 0.98 -2.86
CA ILE A 85 -10.42 2.02 -3.88
C ILE A 85 -8.93 2.26 -4.12
N GLY A 86 -8.15 2.42 -3.06
CA GLY A 86 -6.69 2.58 -3.17
C GLY A 86 -6.01 1.38 -3.85
N ALA A 87 -6.41 0.16 -3.52
CA ALA A 87 -5.90 -1.02 -4.18
C ALA A 87 -6.27 -1.08 -5.68
N GLN A 88 -7.47 -0.65 -6.04
CA GLN A 88 -7.89 -0.58 -7.44
C GLN A 88 -7.14 0.50 -8.21
N LEU A 89 -7.00 1.69 -7.61
CA LEU A 89 -6.20 2.77 -8.19
C LEU A 89 -4.77 2.31 -8.49
N THR A 90 -4.10 1.67 -7.52
CA THR A 90 -2.75 1.11 -7.68
C THR A 90 -2.66 0.15 -8.86
N ARG A 91 -3.65 -0.77 -9.00
CA ARG A 91 -3.70 -1.69 -10.15
C ARG A 91 -3.81 -0.94 -11.47
N ARG A 92 -4.67 0.08 -11.52
CA ARG A 92 -4.90 0.83 -12.76
C ARG A 92 -3.71 1.68 -13.15
N ILE A 93 -3.00 2.28 -12.20
CA ILE A 93 -1.74 2.99 -12.46
C ILE A 93 -0.69 2.01 -12.98
N ALA A 94 -0.53 0.84 -12.35
CA ALA A 94 0.39 -0.19 -12.83
C ALA A 94 0.07 -0.65 -14.26
N VAL A 95 -1.21 -0.88 -14.57
CA VAL A 95 -1.62 -1.26 -15.94
C VAL A 95 -1.34 -0.12 -16.93
N ALA A 96 -1.59 1.12 -16.56
CA ALA A 96 -1.30 2.28 -17.41
C ALA A 96 0.20 2.48 -17.67
N SER A 97 1.08 1.95 -16.80
CA SER A 97 2.54 1.94 -17.02
C SER A 97 3.05 0.72 -17.79
N GLY A 98 2.17 -0.17 -18.26
CA GLY A 98 2.54 -1.36 -19.03
C GLY A 98 2.62 -2.65 -18.24
N VAL A 99 2.35 -2.66 -16.93
CA VAL A 99 2.31 -3.88 -16.12
C VAL A 99 1.02 -4.66 -16.43
N ARG A 100 1.16 -5.87 -16.99
CA ARG A 100 -0.01 -6.67 -17.43
C ARG A 100 -0.95 -7.05 -16.29
N ARG A 101 -0.42 -7.42 -15.13
CA ARG A 101 -1.21 -7.86 -13.98
C ARG A 101 -0.44 -7.64 -12.67
N LEU A 102 -1.08 -6.97 -11.71
CA LEU A 102 -0.55 -6.78 -10.37
C LEU A 102 -1.57 -7.20 -9.32
N ALA A 103 -1.19 -8.09 -8.42
CA ALA A 103 -2.01 -8.42 -7.26
C ALA A 103 -1.83 -7.31 -6.22
N VAL A 104 -2.93 -6.63 -5.86
CA VAL A 104 -2.89 -5.56 -4.85
C VAL A 104 -3.92 -5.87 -3.77
N ARG A 105 -3.53 -5.73 -2.51
CA ARG A 105 -4.40 -5.87 -1.34
C ARG A 105 -4.54 -4.53 -0.65
N GLY A 106 -5.78 -4.13 -0.34
CA GLY A 106 -6.10 -2.96 0.47
C GLY A 106 -6.79 -3.40 1.76
N ARG A 107 -6.34 -2.87 2.90
CA ARG A 107 -6.90 -3.17 4.22
C ARG A 107 -6.97 -1.90 5.07
N PRO A 108 -7.89 -1.82 6.05
CA PRO A 108 -7.81 -0.84 7.12
C PRO A 108 -6.44 -0.89 7.81
N GLY A 109 -5.91 0.26 8.15
CA GLY A 109 -4.68 0.41 8.93
C GLY A 109 -4.93 0.33 10.44
N PRO A 110 -3.89 0.49 11.25
CA PRO A 110 -3.98 0.39 12.72
C PRO A 110 -4.72 1.59 13.36
N ALA A 111 -4.79 2.74 12.71
CA ALA A 111 -5.51 3.92 13.19
C ALA A 111 -6.80 4.17 12.37
N PRO A 112 -7.80 4.88 12.92
CA PRO A 112 -9.11 5.07 12.29
C PRO A 112 -9.08 5.77 10.93
N ASP A 113 -8.08 6.58 10.68
CA ASP A 113 -7.86 7.36 9.46
C ASP A 113 -6.75 6.78 8.56
N ARG A 114 -6.32 5.52 8.80
CA ARG A 114 -5.24 4.88 8.04
C ARG A 114 -5.72 3.68 7.25
N ILE A 115 -5.11 3.53 6.07
CA ILE A 115 -5.24 2.34 5.24
C ILE A 115 -3.85 1.80 4.89
N VAL A 116 -3.81 0.51 4.58
CA VAL A 116 -2.62 -0.17 4.08
C VAL A 116 -2.90 -0.71 2.70
N ILE A 117 -2.01 -0.42 1.76
CA ILE A 117 -1.99 -0.98 0.42
C ILE A 117 -0.72 -1.82 0.29
N ALA A 118 -0.86 -3.07 -0.12
CA ALA A 118 0.28 -3.95 -0.31
C ALA A 118 0.23 -4.60 -1.69
N PHE A 119 1.40 -4.71 -2.33
CA PHE A 119 1.56 -5.38 -3.63
C PHE A 119 2.95 -5.99 -3.76
N PRO A 120 3.09 -7.12 -4.48
CA PRO A 120 4.38 -7.75 -4.69
C PRO A 120 5.22 -6.96 -5.69
N TRP A 121 6.54 -7.09 -5.59
CA TRP A 121 7.46 -6.47 -6.53
C TRP A 121 8.51 -7.46 -7.06
N ARG A 122 9.06 -7.13 -8.23
CA ARG A 122 10.23 -7.77 -8.83
C ARG A 122 11.37 -6.78 -9.00
N ARG A 123 11.05 -5.51 -9.24
CA ARG A 123 12.00 -4.40 -9.40
C ARG A 123 11.68 -3.35 -8.37
N ARG A 124 12.61 -3.12 -7.47
CA ARG A 124 12.40 -2.29 -6.28
C ARG A 124 12.09 -0.84 -6.61
N ALA A 125 12.91 -0.22 -7.50
CA ALA A 125 12.74 1.19 -7.84
C ALA A 125 11.37 1.47 -8.48
N ALA A 126 10.93 0.61 -9.42
CA ALA A 126 9.59 0.72 -10.02
C ALA A 126 8.47 0.55 -8.98
N ALA A 127 8.66 -0.32 -7.99
CA ALA A 127 7.65 -0.56 -6.95
C ALA A 127 7.55 0.60 -5.96
N GLU A 128 8.67 1.19 -5.57
CA GLU A 128 8.70 2.41 -4.74
C GLU A 128 8.06 3.58 -5.48
N ALA A 129 8.35 3.75 -6.79
CA ALA A 129 7.73 4.75 -7.63
C ALA A 129 6.21 4.54 -7.74
N LEU A 130 5.73 3.31 -7.95
CA LEU A 130 4.30 2.99 -7.97
C LEU A 130 3.63 3.35 -6.63
N ALA A 131 4.29 3.12 -5.50
CA ALA A 131 3.77 3.50 -4.19
C ALA A 131 3.64 5.03 -4.06
N ALA A 132 4.65 5.78 -4.50
CA ALA A 132 4.63 7.25 -4.49
C ALA A 132 3.52 7.80 -5.40
N GLU A 133 3.38 7.29 -6.63
CA GLU A 133 2.32 7.67 -7.55
C GLU A 133 0.92 7.33 -7.00
N THR A 134 0.78 6.18 -6.33
CA THR A 134 -0.48 5.81 -5.67
C THR A 134 -0.84 6.80 -4.55
N ALA A 135 0.12 7.17 -3.71
CA ALA A 135 -0.10 8.13 -2.62
C ALA A 135 -0.52 9.51 -3.15
N GLY A 136 0.18 10.02 -4.16
CA GLY A 136 -0.15 11.29 -4.81
C GLY A 136 -1.54 11.26 -5.46
N ALA A 137 -1.84 10.23 -6.23
CA ALA A 137 -3.13 10.08 -6.88
C ALA A 137 -4.28 9.94 -5.86
N MET A 138 -4.11 9.21 -4.76
CA MET A 138 -5.09 9.13 -3.66
C MET A 138 -5.38 10.50 -3.04
N GLY A 139 -4.38 11.38 -2.96
CA GLY A 139 -4.55 12.76 -2.47
C GLY A 139 -5.45 13.61 -3.34
N ASP A 140 -5.43 13.40 -4.63
CA ASP A 140 -6.15 14.18 -5.63
C ASP A 140 -7.49 13.57 -6.07
N LEU A 141 -7.70 12.29 -5.85
CA LEU A 141 -8.77 11.49 -6.43
C LEU A 141 -10.20 11.96 -6.06
N LEU A 142 -10.37 12.62 -4.93
CA LEU A 142 -11.64 13.24 -4.53
C LEU A 142 -11.99 14.52 -5.32
N ARG A 143 -11.04 15.08 -6.07
CA ARG A 143 -11.19 16.39 -6.76
C ARG A 143 -10.91 16.33 -8.25
N ARG A 144 -10.17 15.33 -8.71
CA ARG A 144 -9.72 15.20 -10.10
C ARG A 144 -10.27 13.93 -10.75
N SER A 145 -10.35 13.93 -12.05
CA SER A 145 -10.76 12.77 -12.83
C SER A 145 -9.83 11.58 -12.60
N PRO A 146 -10.35 10.39 -12.17
CA PRO A 146 -9.55 9.19 -12.02
C PRO A 146 -8.80 8.79 -13.29
N ALA A 147 -9.45 8.90 -14.45
CA ALA A 147 -8.84 8.54 -15.74
C ALA A 147 -7.59 9.39 -16.03
N ARG A 148 -7.67 10.69 -15.78
CA ARG A 148 -6.54 11.60 -15.98
C ARG A 148 -5.41 11.32 -14.99
N LEU A 149 -5.72 11.14 -13.70
CA LEU A 149 -4.73 10.81 -12.67
C LEU A 149 -4.01 9.50 -12.98
N ILE A 150 -4.75 8.47 -13.42
CA ILE A 150 -4.17 7.18 -13.80
C ILE A 150 -3.25 7.31 -15.01
N ALA A 151 -3.66 8.06 -16.03
CA ALA A 151 -2.83 8.26 -17.23
C ALA A 151 -1.54 9.03 -16.90
N GLU A 152 -1.64 10.13 -16.14
CA GLU A 152 -0.49 10.93 -15.72
C GLU A 152 0.47 10.12 -14.83
N ALA A 153 -0.04 9.40 -13.83
CA ALA A 153 0.77 8.57 -12.94
C ALA A 153 1.39 7.37 -13.69
N GLY A 154 0.64 6.74 -14.58
CA GLY A 154 1.13 5.65 -15.43
C GLY A 154 2.26 6.10 -16.35
N ALA A 155 2.14 7.27 -16.98
CA ALA A 155 3.20 7.82 -17.82
C ALA A 155 4.48 8.13 -17.02
N ARG A 156 4.35 8.75 -15.85
CA ARG A 156 5.51 9.00 -14.97
C ARG A 156 6.15 7.70 -14.52
N LEU A 157 5.37 6.70 -14.13
CA LEU A 157 5.88 5.40 -13.73
C LEU A 157 6.59 4.67 -14.87
N ALA A 158 6.07 4.77 -16.10
CA ALA A 158 6.69 4.15 -17.28
C ALA A 158 8.05 4.76 -17.63
N SER A 159 8.34 6.00 -17.22
CA SER A 159 9.63 6.68 -17.43
C SER A 159 10.68 6.38 -16.34
N VAL A 160 10.30 5.70 -15.25
CA VAL A 160 11.22 5.35 -14.16
C VAL A 160 12.10 4.18 -14.59
N ASP A 161 13.41 4.30 -14.37
CA ASP A 161 14.29 3.13 -14.46
C ASP A 161 13.85 2.09 -13.40
N PRO A 162 13.39 0.91 -13.82
CA PRO A 162 12.87 -0.07 -12.87
C PRO A 162 13.93 -0.63 -11.91
N GLY A 163 15.22 -0.42 -12.20
CA GLY A 163 16.32 -0.98 -11.45
C GLY A 163 16.53 -2.47 -11.71
N PRO A 164 17.55 -3.07 -11.11
CA PRO A 164 17.83 -4.50 -11.26
C PRO A 164 16.75 -5.36 -10.61
N GLU A 165 16.59 -6.57 -11.12
CA GLU A 165 15.85 -7.61 -10.38
C GLU A 165 16.69 -8.11 -9.22
N PRO A 166 16.11 -8.39 -8.05
CA PRO A 166 16.84 -8.98 -6.95
C PRO A 166 17.35 -10.36 -7.39
N THR A 167 18.62 -10.60 -7.13
CA THR A 167 19.20 -11.93 -7.35
C THR A 167 18.56 -12.88 -6.34
N VAL A 168 17.68 -13.74 -6.79
CA VAL A 168 17.15 -14.82 -5.97
C VAL A 168 18.25 -15.89 -5.95
N THR A 169 18.92 -16.04 -4.83
CA THR A 169 19.83 -17.17 -4.64
C THR A 169 18.96 -18.42 -4.52
N ASP A 170 19.04 -19.30 -5.51
CA ASP A 170 18.45 -20.64 -5.42
C ASP A 170 19.43 -21.51 -4.62
N PRO A 171 19.15 -21.80 -3.34
CA PRO A 171 20.08 -22.55 -2.54
C PRO A 171 20.10 -24.01 -2.99
N SER A 172 21.30 -24.55 -3.19
CA SER A 172 21.51 -25.96 -3.53
C SER A 172 21.18 -26.94 -2.39
N ILE A 173 20.76 -26.43 -1.25
CA ILE A 173 20.38 -27.20 -0.04
C ILE A 173 18.93 -26.89 0.36
N PRO A 174 18.23 -27.84 1.02
CA PRO A 174 16.90 -27.58 1.56
C PRO A 174 16.90 -26.40 2.53
N VAL A 175 15.98 -25.45 2.32
CA VAL A 175 15.83 -24.26 3.17
C VAL A 175 14.44 -24.23 3.81
N ILE A 176 14.41 -24.01 5.12
CA ILE A 176 13.18 -23.73 5.87
C ILE A 176 13.22 -22.29 6.33
N GLN A 177 12.24 -21.50 5.89
CA GLN A 177 12.09 -20.11 6.30
C GLN A 177 10.95 -19.95 7.30
N VAL A 178 11.25 -19.36 8.47
CA VAL A 178 10.28 -19.09 9.52
C VAL A 178 9.92 -17.62 9.55
N THR A 179 8.64 -17.29 9.36
CA THR A 179 8.10 -15.94 9.42
C THR A 179 7.01 -15.82 10.47
N GLY A 180 6.80 -14.65 11.01
CA GLY A 180 5.78 -14.39 12.02
C GLY A 180 6.13 -13.21 12.92
N THR A 181 5.19 -12.78 13.76
CA THR A 181 5.39 -11.67 14.70
C THR A 181 6.16 -12.15 15.95
N ASN A 182 5.80 -13.32 16.50
CA ASN A 182 6.39 -13.90 17.70
C ASN A 182 6.86 -15.34 17.45
N GLY A 183 7.74 -15.86 18.30
CA GLY A 183 8.16 -17.25 18.31
C GLY A 183 9.18 -17.66 17.23
N LYS A 184 9.55 -16.77 16.29
CA LYS A 184 10.48 -17.10 15.20
C LYS A 184 11.79 -17.74 15.69
N THR A 185 12.45 -17.10 16.64
CA THR A 185 13.74 -17.57 17.19
C THR A 185 13.61 -18.93 17.84
N THR A 186 12.55 -19.15 18.63
CA THR A 186 12.27 -20.44 19.30
C THR A 186 12.01 -21.52 18.27
N THR A 187 11.18 -21.23 17.25
CA THR A 187 10.87 -22.20 16.19
C THR A 187 12.11 -22.57 15.37
N VAL A 188 12.96 -21.60 15.01
CA VAL A 188 14.20 -21.87 14.26
C VAL A 188 15.15 -22.74 15.11
N ARG A 189 15.31 -22.45 16.41
CA ARG A 189 16.15 -23.24 17.30
C ARG A 189 15.62 -24.67 17.46
N LEU A 190 14.30 -24.83 17.59
CA LEU A 190 13.67 -26.16 17.69
C LEU A 190 13.88 -26.96 16.40
N LEU A 191 13.63 -26.34 15.24
CA LEU A 191 13.88 -26.98 13.94
C LEU A 191 15.35 -27.40 13.79
N ALA A 192 16.28 -26.53 14.15
CA ALA A 192 17.71 -26.84 14.12
C ALA A 192 18.06 -28.02 15.05
N HIS A 193 17.45 -28.08 16.23
CA HIS A 193 17.62 -29.21 17.15
C HIS A 193 17.10 -30.52 16.55
N LEU A 194 15.88 -30.52 16.00
CA LEU A 194 15.29 -31.70 15.35
C LEU A 194 16.14 -32.23 14.20
N VAL A 195 16.62 -31.33 13.33
CA VAL A 195 17.48 -31.70 12.19
C VAL A 195 18.80 -32.33 12.66
N ARG A 196 19.42 -31.78 13.69
CA ARG A 196 20.65 -32.36 14.32
C ARG A 196 20.40 -33.73 14.95
N THR A 197 19.28 -33.85 15.67
CA THR A 197 18.89 -35.14 16.30
C THR A 197 18.62 -36.21 15.24
N ALA A 198 18.14 -35.80 14.04
CA ALA A 198 18.01 -36.69 12.90
C ALA A 198 19.35 -36.99 12.18
N GLY A 199 20.50 -36.64 12.77
CA GLY A 199 21.83 -36.90 12.20
C GLY A 199 22.23 -36.06 11.00
N ARG A 200 21.56 -34.93 10.77
CA ARG A 200 21.84 -34.04 9.64
C ARG A 200 22.51 -32.75 10.06
N SER A 201 23.38 -32.22 9.21
CA SER A 201 23.97 -30.89 9.39
C SER A 201 22.96 -29.80 9.15
N VAL A 202 23.00 -28.74 9.97
CA VAL A 202 22.12 -27.57 9.84
C VAL A 202 22.88 -26.29 10.15
N ALA A 203 22.73 -25.29 9.28
CA ALA A 203 23.07 -23.90 9.56
C ALA A 203 21.78 -23.10 9.70
N PHE A 204 21.78 -22.08 10.57
CA PHE A 204 20.64 -21.17 10.70
C PHE A 204 21.11 -19.74 11.00
N SER A 205 20.31 -18.77 10.52
CA SER A 205 20.49 -17.36 10.80
C SER A 205 19.28 -16.83 11.58
N LEU A 206 19.53 -15.99 12.58
CA LEU A 206 18.51 -15.31 13.36
C LEU A 206 18.67 -13.81 13.18
N SER A 207 17.58 -13.11 12.91
CA SER A 207 17.56 -11.65 12.99
C SER A 207 17.45 -11.25 14.46
N LEU A 208 18.54 -10.81 15.06
CA LEU A 208 18.56 -10.21 16.39
C LEU A 208 18.25 -8.72 16.23
N ILE A 209 17.02 -8.32 16.53
CA ILE A 209 16.73 -6.91 16.80
C ILE A 209 17.10 -6.70 18.27
N HIS A 210 18.21 -6.03 18.52
CA HIS A 210 18.46 -5.48 19.86
C HIS A 210 17.47 -4.32 20.05
N ILE A 211 16.56 -4.51 21.00
CA ILE A 211 15.72 -3.44 21.53
C ILE A 211 16.52 -2.70 22.59
#